data_cc09b5252e7cc26eefe57fa398db50f8
#
_entry.id   cc09b5252e7cc26eefe57fa398db50f8
#
_cell.length_a   1.000
_cell.length_b   1.000
_cell.length_c   1.000
_cell.angle_alpha   90.00
_cell.angle_beta   90.00
_cell.angle_gamma   90.00
#
_symmetry.space_group_name_H-M   'P 1'
#
loop_
_entity.id
_entity.type
_entity.pdbx_description
1 polymer ?
#
loop_
_entity_poly.entity_id
_entity_poly.type
_entity_poly.pdbx_seq_one_letter_code
_entity_poly.pdbx_strand_id
1 'polypeptide(L)'
;RYSLAWYLFAGFTVVSTVLWGRLYCGRVCAYGALTQLLDRFVPARLRVDVPAWLEQRAAWIKYGLLATTLLYFLVTANITAYRYVEPFWLFTRRGSTGMWIGLAVLLVATVFVRNLYCRFLCPVGAALGLLSKPTVFKIKRWSECNTCKLCEKTCEWGAIRGPQIVMTECVRCDGFERRYHEASRCPHGLILARAKLHGKVSA
;
A
#
# COMPACT_ATOMS: atom_id res chain seq x y z
N ARG A 1 -19.75 -23.25 -8.31
CA ARG A 1 -20.62 -22.30 -7.58
C ARG A 1 -19.78 -21.69 -6.44
N TYR A 2 -19.58 -20.41 -6.48
CA TYR A 2 -18.94 -19.70 -5.35
C TYR A 2 -19.97 -19.58 -4.21
N SER A 3 -19.50 -19.67 -2.97
CA SER A 3 -20.36 -19.53 -1.80
C SER A 3 -20.87 -18.08 -1.66
N LEU A 4 -22.06 -17.88 -1.09
CA LEU A 4 -22.59 -16.54 -0.78
C LEU A 4 -21.58 -15.69 0.00
N ALA A 5 -20.84 -16.31 0.93
CA ALA A 5 -19.79 -15.67 1.71
C ALA A 5 -18.70 -15.04 0.84
N TRP A 6 -18.33 -15.67 -0.30
CA TRP A 6 -17.34 -15.11 -1.22
C TRP A 6 -17.85 -13.82 -1.87
N TYR A 7 -19.10 -13.79 -2.33
CA TYR A 7 -19.68 -12.58 -2.93
C TYR A 7 -19.82 -11.45 -1.92
N LEU A 8 -20.22 -11.75 -0.69
CA LEU A 8 -20.28 -10.76 0.39
C LEU A 8 -18.91 -10.20 0.72
N PHE A 9 -17.89 -11.05 0.79
CA PHE A 9 -16.51 -10.61 1.03
C PHE A 9 -15.96 -9.75 -0.12
N ALA A 10 -16.18 -10.15 -1.36
CA ALA A 10 -15.81 -9.38 -2.53
C ALA A 10 -16.53 -8.02 -2.57
N GLY A 11 -17.84 -8.01 -2.33
CA GLY A 11 -18.64 -6.78 -2.23
C GLY A 11 -18.14 -5.86 -1.12
N PHE A 12 -17.90 -6.38 0.08
CA PHE A 12 -17.33 -5.63 1.18
C PHE A 12 -15.96 -5.01 0.80
N THR A 13 -15.10 -5.78 0.14
CA THR A 13 -13.78 -5.29 -0.29
C THR A 13 -13.89 -4.14 -1.30
N VAL A 14 -14.80 -4.26 -2.28
CA VAL A 14 -15.04 -3.20 -3.27
C VAL A 14 -15.60 -1.95 -2.61
N VAL A 15 -16.68 -2.09 -1.81
CA VAL A 15 -17.34 -0.96 -1.13
C VAL A 15 -16.35 -0.26 -0.18
N SER A 16 -15.64 -1.01 0.64
CA SER A 16 -14.65 -0.43 1.56
C SER A 16 -13.52 0.29 0.82
N THR A 17 -13.12 -0.22 -0.36
CA THR A 17 -12.09 0.43 -1.18
C THR A 17 -12.57 1.75 -1.78
N VAL A 18 -13.82 1.82 -2.22
CA VAL A 18 -14.40 3.06 -2.75
C VAL A 18 -14.60 4.09 -1.64
N LEU A 19 -15.01 3.67 -0.45
CA LEU A 19 -15.25 4.59 0.67
C LEU A 19 -13.94 5.08 1.30
N TRP A 20 -13.04 4.18 1.65
CA TRP A 20 -11.84 4.49 2.43
C TRP A 20 -10.51 4.30 1.68
N GLY A 21 -10.52 3.84 0.45
CA GLY A 21 -9.30 3.52 -0.29
C GLY A 21 -8.82 2.09 -0.01
N ARG A 22 -7.53 1.81 -0.24
CA ARG A 22 -6.93 0.46 -0.17
C ARG A 22 -6.82 -0.12 1.26
N LEU A 23 -7.83 0.08 2.09
CA LEU A 23 -7.85 -0.39 3.48
C LEU A 23 -7.67 -1.91 3.58
N TYR A 24 -8.22 -2.67 2.64
CA TYR A 24 -8.06 -4.12 2.54
C TYR A 24 -6.58 -4.55 2.57
N CYS A 25 -5.72 -3.89 1.77
CA CYS A 25 -4.30 -4.24 1.68
C CYS A 25 -3.53 -4.01 2.98
N GLY A 26 -3.94 -3.02 3.78
CA GLY A 26 -3.25 -2.67 5.02
C GLY A 26 -3.73 -3.42 6.26
N ARG A 27 -4.98 -3.93 6.27
CA ARG A 27 -5.60 -4.47 7.50
C ARG A 27 -6.18 -5.87 7.37
N VAL A 28 -6.61 -6.26 6.17
CA VAL A 28 -7.31 -7.54 5.95
C VAL A 28 -6.43 -8.54 5.21
N CYS A 29 -5.59 -8.07 4.30
CA CYS A 29 -4.72 -8.94 3.51
C CYS A 29 -3.67 -9.63 4.40
N ALA A 30 -3.71 -10.96 4.45
CA ALA A 30 -2.79 -11.75 5.27
C ALA A 30 -1.32 -11.57 4.86
N TYR A 31 -1.04 -11.42 3.55
CA TYR A 31 0.31 -11.14 3.06
C TYR A 31 0.77 -9.72 3.47
N GLY A 32 -0.12 -8.73 3.38
CA GLY A 32 0.16 -7.38 3.87
C GLY A 32 0.46 -7.33 5.37
N ALA A 33 -0.29 -8.10 6.17
CA ALA A 33 -0.04 -8.23 7.61
C ALA A 33 1.31 -8.91 7.90
N LEU A 34 1.65 -9.96 7.14
CA LEU A 34 2.95 -10.66 7.25
C LEU A 34 4.12 -9.71 6.96
N THR A 35 4.05 -8.93 5.90
CA THR A 35 5.12 -7.97 5.54
C THR A 35 5.25 -6.85 6.57
N GLN A 36 4.15 -6.35 7.11
CA GLN A 36 4.17 -5.35 8.19
C GLN A 36 4.77 -5.94 9.49
N LEU A 37 4.47 -7.20 9.78
CA LEU A 37 5.07 -7.89 10.92
C LEU A 37 6.58 -8.03 10.74
N LEU A 38 7.04 -8.46 9.56
CA LEU A 38 8.46 -8.53 9.22
C LEU A 38 9.13 -7.16 9.34
N ASP A 39 8.44 -6.11 8.91
CA ASP A 39 8.92 -4.73 9.00
C ASP A 39 9.22 -4.29 10.44
N ARG A 40 8.52 -4.85 11.40
CA ARG A 40 8.72 -4.52 12.82
C ARG A 40 10.03 -5.10 13.37
N PHE A 41 10.51 -6.20 12.81
CA PHE A 41 11.73 -6.88 13.25
C PHE A 41 12.98 -6.43 12.49
N VAL A 42 12.83 -5.87 11.30
CA VAL A 42 13.95 -5.46 10.45
C VAL A 42 14.45 -4.06 10.85
N PRO A 43 15.73 -3.93 11.27
CA PRO A 43 16.30 -2.63 11.63
C PRO A 43 16.36 -1.70 10.41
N ALA A 44 16.13 -0.40 10.63
CA ALA A 44 16.10 0.62 9.58
C ALA A 44 17.42 0.70 8.77
N ARG A 45 18.54 0.26 9.34
CA ARG A 45 19.87 0.27 8.68
C ARG A 45 19.98 -0.66 7.46
N LEU A 46 19.18 -1.75 7.43
CA LEU A 46 19.18 -2.73 6.33
C LEU A 46 18.29 -2.30 5.14
N ARG A 47 17.58 -1.20 5.28
CA ARG A 47 16.58 -0.77 4.31
C ARG A 47 17.16 0.16 3.28
N VAL A 48 16.84 -0.13 2.03
CA VAL A 48 17.19 0.70 0.88
C VAL A 48 16.00 1.60 0.56
N ASP A 49 16.22 2.91 0.65
CA ASP A 49 15.22 3.88 0.20
C ASP A 49 15.23 3.92 -1.33
N VAL A 50 14.12 3.49 -1.92
CA VAL A 50 13.96 3.50 -3.38
C VAL A 50 13.78 4.95 -3.84
N PRO A 51 14.59 5.48 -4.78
CA PRO A 51 14.44 6.83 -5.28
C PRO A 51 13.09 7.02 -5.98
N ALA A 52 12.46 8.18 -5.81
CA ALA A 52 11.09 8.46 -6.26
C ALA A 52 10.86 8.19 -7.76
N TRP A 53 11.86 8.44 -8.62
CA TRP A 53 11.76 8.19 -10.06
C TRP A 53 11.67 6.69 -10.38
N LEU A 54 12.44 5.85 -9.66
CA LEU A 54 12.40 4.40 -9.82
C LEU A 54 11.09 3.83 -9.27
N GLU A 55 10.64 4.35 -8.14
CA GLU A 55 9.36 3.99 -7.54
C GLU A 55 8.18 4.23 -8.49
N GLN A 56 8.15 5.39 -9.15
CA GLN A 56 7.10 5.72 -10.12
C GLN A 56 7.11 4.77 -11.32
N ARG A 57 8.29 4.46 -11.87
CA ARG A 57 8.41 3.52 -12.98
C ARG A 57 8.08 2.08 -12.56
N ALA A 58 8.59 1.63 -11.43
CA ALA A 58 8.31 0.29 -10.91
C ALA A 58 6.83 0.09 -10.56
N ALA A 59 6.12 1.14 -10.15
CA ALA A 59 4.68 1.05 -9.92
C ALA A 59 3.88 0.69 -11.18
N TRP A 60 4.39 0.96 -12.39
CA TRP A 60 3.74 0.55 -13.64
C TRP A 60 3.79 -0.97 -13.86
N ILE A 61 4.76 -1.67 -13.27
CA ILE A 61 4.91 -3.14 -13.37
C ILE A 61 3.64 -3.83 -12.88
N LYS A 62 3.08 -3.41 -11.73
CA LYS A 62 1.84 -4.01 -11.20
C LYS A 62 0.64 -3.80 -12.11
N TYR A 63 0.56 -2.65 -12.81
CA TYR A 63 -0.51 -2.41 -13.77
C TYR A 63 -0.32 -3.23 -15.06
N GLY A 64 0.93 -3.41 -15.49
CA GLY A 64 1.26 -4.33 -16.58
C GLY A 64 0.90 -5.77 -16.23
N LEU A 65 1.23 -6.24 -15.03
CA LEU A 65 0.84 -7.57 -14.55
C LEU A 65 -0.68 -7.71 -14.45
N LEU A 66 -1.39 -6.69 -13.98
CA LEU A 66 -2.85 -6.70 -13.94
C LEU A 66 -3.43 -6.81 -15.37
N ALA A 67 -2.94 -6.01 -16.31
CA ALA A 67 -3.40 -6.04 -17.70
C ALA A 67 -3.12 -7.41 -18.35
N THR A 68 -1.93 -7.96 -18.14
CA THR A 68 -1.53 -9.27 -18.69
C THR A 68 -2.38 -10.41 -18.12
N THR A 69 -2.61 -10.41 -16.80
CA THR A 69 -3.44 -11.45 -16.16
C THR A 69 -4.91 -11.33 -16.57
N LEU A 70 -5.41 -10.11 -16.73
CA LEU A 70 -6.77 -9.88 -17.21
C LEU A 70 -6.93 -10.30 -18.68
N LEU A 71 -5.98 -9.93 -19.53
CA LEU A 71 -5.99 -10.32 -20.95
C LEU A 71 -5.92 -11.85 -21.10
N TYR A 72 -5.02 -12.49 -20.36
CA TYR A 72 -4.92 -13.96 -20.34
C TYR A 72 -6.25 -14.59 -19.92
N PHE A 73 -6.88 -14.08 -18.87
CA PHE A 73 -8.19 -14.57 -18.42
C PHE A 73 -9.28 -14.40 -19.50
N LEU A 74 -9.32 -13.26 -20.18
CA LEU A 74 -10.30 -13.00 -21.25
C LEU A 74 -10.12 -13.91 -22.45
N VAL A 75 -8.87 -14.25 -22.80
CA VAL A 75 -8.56 -15.11 -23.97
C VAL A 75 -8.78 -16.60 -23.64
N THR A 76 -8.36 -17.05 -22.45
CA THR A 76 -8.34 -18.48 -22.12
C THR A 76 -9.48 -18.91 -21.22
N ALA A 77 -10.24 -17.97 -20.65
CA ALA A 77 -11.22 -18.17 -19.58
C ALA A 77 -10.66 -19.00 -18.39
N ASN A 78 -9.34 -19.03 -18.25
CA ASN A 78 -8.62 -19.84 -17.26
C ASN A 78 -7.86 -18.97 -16.27
N ILE A 79 -8.10 -19.18 -14.97
CA ILE A 79 -7.51 -18.41 -13.88
C ILE A 79 -6.14 -18.97 -13.43
N THR A 80 -5.64 -20.03 -14.07
CA THR A 80 -4.46 -20.77 -13.62
C THR A 80 -3.21 -19.88 -13.57
N ALA A 81 -3.02 -18.99 -14.54
CA ALA A 81 -1.87 -18.09 -14.56
C ALA A 81 -1.82 -17.14 -13.35
N TYR A 82 -2.99 -16.67 -12.89
CA TYR A 82 -3.10 -15.82 -11.71
C TYR A 82 -2.55 -16.49 -10.45
N ARG A 83 -2.72 -17.81 -10.34
CA ARG A 83 -2.23 -18.60 -9.21
C ARG A 83 -0.72 -18.55 -9.04
N TYR A 84 0.05 -18.35 -10.12
CA TYR A 84 1.52 -18.22 -10.05
C TYR A 84 1.97 -16.83 -9.61
N VAL A 85 1.17 -15.81 -9.88
CA VAL A 85 1.48 -14.41 -9.52
C VAL A 85 1.10 -14.11 -8.07
N GLU A 86 0.11 -14.80 -7.53
CA GLU A 86 -0.44 -14.53 -6.20
C GLU A 86 0.18 -15.44 -5.12
N PRO A 87 0.82 -14.89 -4.08
CA PRO A 87 1.48 -15.69 -3.04
C PRO A 87 0.50 -16.32 -2.02
N PHE A 88 -0.83 -16.21 -2.21
CA PHE A 88 -1.82 -16.78 -1.28
C PHE A 88 -1.79 -18.30 -1.18
N TRP A 89 -1.22 -19.01 -2.14
CA TRP A 89 -0.94 -20.45 -2.07
C TRP A 89 -0.06 -20.83 -0.88
N LEU A 90 0.73 -19.88 -0.33
CA LEU A 90 1.48 -20.05 0.92
C LEU A 90 0.60 -20.55 2.05
N PHE A 91 -0.58 -19.96 2.22
CA PHE A 91 -1.50 -20.30 3.30
C PHE A 91 -2.19 -21.65 3.08
N THR A 92 -2.27 -22.12 1.85
CA THR A 92 -2.86 -23.42 1.51
C THR A 92 -1.83 -24.54 1.42
N ARG A 93 -0.52 -24.25 1.58
CA ARG A 93 0.61 -25.19 1.43
C ARG A 93 0.63 -25.97 0.11
N ARG A 94 0.01 -25.47 -0.96
CA ARG A 94 -0.10 -26.13 -2.28
C ARG A 94 0.82 -25.51 -3.31
N GLY A 95 2.07 -25.23 -2.96
CA GLY A 95 3.08 -24.69 -3.87
C GLY A 95 4.05 -25.74 -4.39
N SER A 96 4.54 -25.60 -5.62
CA SER A 96 5.69 -26.37 -6.11
C SER A 96 6.98 -25.87 -5.45
N THR A 97 8.06 -26.66 -5.49
CA THR A 97 9.36 -26.26 -4.92
C THR A 97 9.85 -24.93 -5.48
N GLY A 98 9.69 -24.70 -6.79
CA GLY A 98 10.03 -23.42 -7.42
C GLY A 98 9.26 -22.23 -6.88
N MET A 99 7.96 -22.41 -6.56
CA MET A 99 7.14 -21.36 -5.96
C MET A 99 7.62 -21.03 -4.54
N TRP A 100 8.03 -22.03 -3.75
CA TRP A 100 8.59 -21.79 -2.42
C TRP A 100 9.94 -21.05 -2.47
N ILE A 101 10.79 -21.38 -3.43
CA ILE A 101 12.05 -20.63 -3.66
C ILE A 101 11.73 -19.19 -4.05
N GLY A 102 10.82 -18.98 -4.99
CA GLY A 102 10.40 -17.64 -5.41
C GLY A 102 9.83 -16.81 -4.24
N LEU A 103 9.03 -17.44 -3.37
CA LEU A 103 8.53 -16.78 -2.16
C LEU A 103 9.65 -16.41 -1.19
N ALA A 104 10.61 -17.33 -0.96
CA ALA A 104 11.75 -17.06 -0.08
C ALA A 104 12.56 -15.86 -0.60
N VAL A 105 12.86 -15.85 -1.91
CA VAL A 105 13.53 -14.70 -2.55
C VAL A 105 12.74 -13.42 -2.40
N LEU A 106 11.41 -13.47 -2.58
CA LEU A 106 10.53 -12.31 -2.43
C LEU A 106 10.52 -11.79 -0.98
N LEU A 107 10.47 -12.69 0.01
CA LEU A 107 10.52 -12.31 1.43
C LEU A 107 11.87 -11.70 1.80
N VAL A 108 12.98 -12.27 1.32
CA VAL A 108 14.32 -11.70 1.50
C VAL A 108 14.41 -10.32 0.85
N ALA A 109 13.92 -10.16 -0.38
CA ALA A 109 13.88 -8.86 -1.04
C ALA A 109 13.00 -7.83 -0.29
N THR A 110 11.93 -8.28 0.37
CA THR A 110 11.06 -7.42 1.21
C THR A 110 11.80 -6.91 2.46
N VAL A 111 12.82 -7.60 2.95
CA VAL A 111 13.68 -7.10 4.04
C VAL A 111 14.42 -5.83 3.62
N PHE A 112 14.89 -5.76 2.38
CA PHE A 112 15.60 -4.60 1.84
C PHE A 112 14.66 -3.50 1.37
N VAL A 113 13.59 -3.86 0.67
CA VAL A 113 12.61 -2.90 0.12
C VAL A 113 11.24 -3.13 0.76
N ARG A 114 10.77 -2.15 1.52
CA ARG A 114 9.50 -2.24 2.25
C ARG A 114 8.33 -2.59 1.34
N ASN A 115 7.57 -3.62 1.71
CA ASN A 115 6.35 -4.04 1.02
C ASN A 115 6.53 -4.23 -0.50
N LEU A 116 7.70 -4.74 -0.94
CA LEU A 116 8.09 -4.84 -2.35
C LEU A 116 6.99 -5.45 -3.22
N TYR A 117 6.45 -6.61 -2.84
CA TYR A 117 5.41 -7.27 -3.61
C TYR A 117 4.14 -6.42 -3.73
N CYS A 118 3.65 -5.90 -2.61
CA CYS A 118 2.40 -5.11 -2.57
C CYS A 118 2.52 -3.78 -3.32
N ARG A 119 3.72 -3.19 -3.36
CA ARG A 119 3.97 -1.90 -4.04
C ARG A 119 4.13 -2.05 -5.54
N PHE A 120 4.82 -3.11 -6.00
CA PHE A 120 5.29 -3.19 -7.38
C PHE A 120 4.77 -4.40 -8.17
N LEU A 121 4.39 -5.48 -7.52
CA LEU A 121 4.07 -6.74 -8.18
C LEU A 121 2.61 -7.18 -8.03
N CYS A 122 1.90 -6.74 -6.98
CA CYS A 122 0.57 -7.25 -6.67
C CYS A 122 -0.51 -6.72 -7.65
N PRO A 123 -1.11 -7.58 -8.50
CA PRO A 123 -2.17 -7.16 -9.43
C PRO A 123 -3.47 -6.79 -8.70
N VAL A 124 -3.80 -7.49 -7.60
CA VAL A 124 -4.96 -7.10 -6.76
C VAL A 124 -4.74 -5.70 -6.17
N GLY A 125 -3.51 -5.43 -5.68
CA GLY A 125 -3.13 -4.10 -5.22
C GLY A 125 -3.25 -3.03 -6.31
N ALA A 126 -2.99 -3.35 -7.57
CA ALA A 126 -3.21 -2.46 -8.70
C ALA A 126 -4.70 -2.21 -8.96
N ALA A 127 -5.53 -3.26 -8.99
CA ALA A 127 -6.96 -3.16 -9.18
C ALA A 127 -7.64 -2.33 -8.09
N LEU A 128 -7.35 -2.62 -6.81
CA LEU A 128 -7.85 -1.83 -5.68
C LEU A 128 -7.32 -0.39 -5.70
N GLY A 129 -6.08 -0.18 -6.18
CA GLY A 129 -5.53 1.14 -6.41
C GLY A 129 -6.33 1.95 -7.42
N LEU A 130 -6.73 1.36 -8.54
CA LEU A 130 -7.59 2.01 -9.53
C LEU A 130 -8.97 2.32 -8.97
N LEU A 131 -9.58 1.37 -8.24
CA LEU A 131 -10.86 1.55 -7.57
C LEU A 131 -10.82 2.61 -6.46
N SER A 132 -9.66 2.89 -5.88
CA SER A 132 -9.49 3.91 -4.85
C SER A 132 -9.36 5.35 -5.37
N LYS A 133 -9.31 5.57 -6.69
CA LYS A 133 -9.28 6.94 -7.26
C LYS A 133 -10.46 7.81 -6.81
N PRO A 134 -11.73 7.33 -6.87
CA PRO A 134 -12.89 8.09 -6.43
C PRO A 134 -13.13 8.06 -4.92
N THR A 135 -12.14 7.68 -4.10
CA THR A 135 -12.33 7.55 -2.64
C THR A 135 -13.03 8.76 -2.05
N VAL A 136 -14.09 8.51 -1.29
CA VAL A 136 -14.92 9.54 -0.65
C VAL A 136 -14.20 10.17 0.54
N PHE A 137 -13.70 9.33 1.43
CA PHE A 137 -12.99 9.78 2.64
C PHE A 137 -11.50 9.93 2.38
N LYS A 138 -11.09 11.07 1.78
CA LYS A 138 -9.69 11.36 1.50
C LYS A 138 -8.97 11.85 2.76
N ILE A 139 -7.75 11.34 2.99
CA ILE A 139 -6.86 11.90 3.99
C ILE A 139 -6.29 13.19 3.41
N LYS A 140 -6.51 14.29 4.10
CA LYS A 140 -5.98 15.61 3.71
C LYS A 140 -4.71 15.90 4.50
N ARG A 141 -3.75 16.51 3.85
CA ARG A 141 -2.53 17.05 4.44
C ARG A 141 -2.49 18.54 4.14
N TRP A 142 -1.87 19.30 5.02
CA TRP A 142 -1.69 20.73 4.81
C TRP A 142 -0.85 21.00 3.54
N SER A 143 -1.31 21.92 2.70
CA SER A 143 -0.72 22.20 1.37
C SER A 143 0.73 22.70 1.44
N GLU A 144 1.08 23.42 2.50
CA GLU A 144 2.42 23.98 2.70
C GLU A 144 3.43 23.00 3.34
N CYS A 145 3.02 21.74 3.57
CA CYS A 145 3.83 20.73 4.22
C CYS A 145 4.89 20.11 3.27
N ASN A 146 5.73 20.94 2.67
CA ASN A 146 6.74 20.54 1.68
C ASN A 146 8.14 20.37 2.26
N THR A 147 8.46 21.05 3.37
CA THR A 147 9.83 21.27 3.78
C THR A 147 10.45 20.11 4.55
N CYS A 148 9.67 19.44 5.39
CA CYS A 148 10.26 18.55 6.41
C CYS A 148 10.48 17.10 5.94
N LYS A 149 9.81 16.62 4.89
CA LYS A 149 9.90 15.26 4.29
C LYS A 149 9.84 14.06 5.25
N LEU A 150 9.64 14.28 6.56
CA LEU A 150 9.58 13.21 7.57
C LEU A 150 8.48 12.20 7.30
N CYS A 151 7.30 12.69 6.88
CA CYS A 151 6.17 11.81 6.57
C CYS A 151 6.42 10.96 5.31
N GLU A 152 7.15 11.47 4.32
CA GLU A 152 7.54 10.72 3.12
C GLU A 152 8.45 9.55 3.48
N LYS A 153 9.52 9.82 4.24
CA LYS A 153 10.46 8.80 4.72
C LYS A 153 9.81 7.75 5.61
N THR A 154 8.73 8.13 6.32
CA THR A 154 8.02 7.22 7.22
C THR A 154 6.99 6.38 6.48
N CYS A 155 6.51 6.84 5.33
CA CYS A 155 5.48 6.13 4.59
C CYS A 155 6.04 4.86 3.96
N GLU A 156 5.75 3.71 4.58
CA GLU A 156 6.18 2.39 4.12
C GLU A 156 5.64 2.02 2.73
N TRP A 157 4.57 2.69 2.31
CA TRP A 157 3.86 2.41 1.06
C TRP A 157 4.19 3.40 -0.06
N GLY A 158 5.02 4.42 0.21
CA GLY A 158 5.36 5.45 -0.77
C GLY A 158 4.18 6.28 -1.27
N ALA A 159 3.11 6.35 -0.46
CA ALA A 159 1.89 7.08 -0.82
C ALA A 159 1.99 8.60 -0.63
N ILE A 160 2.98 9.07 0.13
CA ILE A 160 3.16 10.50 0.42
C ILE A 160 4.22 11.06 -0.50
N ARG A 161 3.83 12.01 -1.34
CA ARG A 161 4.72 12.66 -2.31
C ARG A 161 4.54 14.17 -2.22
N GLY A 162 5.51 14.85 -1.64
CA GLY A 162 5.38 16.29 -1.35
C GLY A 162 4.17 16.59 -0.47
N PRO A 163 3.35 17.60 -0.78
CA PRO A 163 2.16 17.94 0.00
C PRO A 163 0.99 16.99 -0.22
N GLN A 164 1.04 16.14 -1.25
CA GLN A 164 -0.07 15.29 -1.66
C GLN A 164 0.04 13.86 -1.14
N ILE A 165 -1.10 13.27 -0.84
CA ILE A 165 -1.22 11.83 -0.54
C ILE A 165 -1.85 11.16 -1.77
N VAL A 166 -1.10 10.24 -2.38
CA VAL A 166 -1.54 9.46 -3.53
C VAL A 166 -2.47 8.35 -3.05
N MET A 167 -3.78 8.56 -3.16
CA MET A 167 -4.80 7.62 -2.65
C MET A 167 -4.71 6.24 -3.29
N THR A 168 -4.24 6.14 -4.54
CA THR A 168 -4.03 4.84 -5.21
C THR A 168 -2.95 3.98 -4.56
N GLU A 169 -2.06 4.56 -3.76
CA GLU A 169 -1.01 3.86 -3.03
C GLU A 169 -1.25 3.81 -1.51
N CYS A 170 -2.15 4.65 -1.00
CA CYS A 170 -2.41 4.77 0.43
C CYS A 170 -3.27 3.60 0.95
N VAL A 171 -2.75 2.84 1.91
CA VAL A 171 -3.44 1.71 2.55
C VAL A 171 -4.05 2.04 3.91
N ARG A 172 -4.03 3.30 4.33
CA ARG A 172 -4.54 3.75 5.64
C ARG A 172 -3.95 2.96 6.83
N CYS A 173 -2.64 2.93 6.89
CA CYS A 173 -1.92 2.24 7.97
C CYS A 173 -1.83 3.05 9.28
N ASP A 174 -2.50 4.20 9.37
CA ASP A 174 -2.49 5.15 10.51
C ASP A 174 -1.10 5.72 10.88
N GLY A 175 -0.04 5.28 10.22
CA GLY A 175 1.33 5.74 10.48
C GLY A 175 1.52 7.24 10.23
N PHE A 176 0.83 7.79 9.23
CA PHE A 176 0.81 9.22 8.96
C PHE A 176 0.05 9.98 10.05
N GLU A 177 -1.18 9.58 10.36
CA GLU A 177 -2.04 10.27 11.33
C GLU A 177 -1.38 10.31 12.71
N ARG A 178 -0.84 9.18 13.16
CA ARG A 178 -0.14 9.10 14.44
C ARG A 178 1.02 10.08 14.54
N ARG A 179 1.83 10.22 13.47
CA ARG A 179 2.94 11.19 13.46
C ARG A 179 2.50 12.63 13.25
N TYR A 180 1.48 12.84 12.44
CA TYR A 180 0.96 14.18 12.14
C TYR A 180 0.35 14.86 13.36
N HIS A 181 -0.29 14.07 14.24
CA HIS A 181 -0.89 14.57 15.48
C HIS A 181 0.10 14.63 16.66
N GLU A 182 1.29 14.02 16.54
CA GLU A 182 2.29 14.05 17.60
C GLU A 182 3.09 15.34 17.56
N ALA A 183 2.76 16.28 18.46
CA ALA A 183 3.37 17.61 18.51
C ALA A 183 4.90 17.58 18.71
N SER A 184 5.44 16.56 19.36
CA SER A 184 6.89 16.38 19.57
C SER A 184 7.65 16.00 18.31
N ARG A 185 6.98 15.39 17.33
CA ARG A 185 7.60 14.85 16.11
C ARG A 185 7.26 15.63 14.85
N CYS A 186 6.12 16.34 14.86
CA CYS A 186 5.68 17.11 13.72
C CYS A 186 5.89 18.60 13.97
N PRO A 187 6.85 19.27 13.30
CA PRO A 187 7.06 20.70 13.42
C PRO A 187 5.83 21.52 13.00
N HIS A 188 4.95 20.93 12.18
CA HIS A 188 3.67 21.54 11.81
C HIS A 188 2.75 21.77 13.00
N GLY A 189 2.69 20.85 13.97
CA GLY A 189 1.94 21.04 15.21
C GLY A 189 2.39 22.30 15.98
N LEU A 190 3.70 22.54 16.02
CA LEU A 190 4.28 23.74 16.63
C LEU A 190 3.97 25.02 15.84
N ILE A 191 4.01 24.96 14.51
CA ILE A 191 3.70 26.09 13.63
C ILE A 191 2.22 26.45 13.73
N LEU A 192 1.32 25.45 13.73
CA LEU A 192 -0.12 25.68 13.93
C LEU A 192 -0.43 26.21 15.33
N ALA A 193 0.22 25.70 16.37
CA ALA A 193 0.07 26.21 17.73
C ALA A 193 0.50 27.68 17.80
N ARG A 194 1.62 28.04 17.19
CA ARG A 194 2.06 29.45 17.08
C ARG A 194 1.09 30.30 16.26
N ALA A 195 0.61 29.80 15.11
CA ALA A 195 -0.32 30.53 14.26
C ALA A 195 -1.67 30.78 14.95
N LYS A 196 -2.16 29.82 15.75
CA LYS A 196 -3.34 30.00 16.62
C LYS A 196 -3.11 31.02 17.72
N LEU A 197 -1.94 31.01 18.38
CA LEU A 197 -1.58 31.99 19.40
C LEU A 197 -1.51 33.44 18.86
N HIS A 198 -1.12 33.59 17.58
CA HIS A 198 -1.05 34.87 16.90
C HIS A 198 -2.32 35.24 16.12
N GLY A 199 -3.43 34.53 16.28
CA GLY A 199 -4.73 34.84 15.67
C GLY A 199 -4.76 34.77 14.12
N LYS A 200 -3.77 34.14 13.48
CA LYS A 200 -3.64 34.09 12.02
C LYS A 200 -4.36 32.90 11.35
N VAL A 201 -4.93 31.98 12.13
CA VAL A 201 -5.68 30.85 11.61
C VAL A 201 -6.98 30.72 12.40
N SER A 202 -8.10 30.93 11.75
CA SER A 202 -9.42 30.56 12.25
C SER A 202 -9.54 29.06 12.30
N ALA A 203 -10.17 28.52 13.31
CA ALA A 203 -10.34 27.10 13.61
C ALA A 203 -11.05 26.33 12.48
#